data_7a5f460a99738f0ac328a9c08573e833
#
_entry.id   7a5f460a99738f0ac328a9c08573e833
#
_cell.length_a   1.000
_cell.length_b   1.000
_cell.length_c   1.000
_cell.angle_alpha   90.00
_cell.angle_beta   90.00
_cell.angle_gamma   90.00
#
_symmetry.space_group_name_H-M   'P 1'
#
loop_
_entity.id
_entity.type
_entity.pdbx_description
1 polymer ?
#
loop_
_entity_poly.entity_id
_entity_poly.type
_entity_poly.pdbx_seq_one_letter_code
_entity_poly.pdbx_strand_id
1 'polypeptide(L)'
;MRRIVVLLTVWILGVTMAAGCGDHDESGGPSGTLPDGPIVIGMAIARSGFAAPYDLGPARGAELAVADLNAHGGVLGHQLELKYGDTKSDRALGTTVGLDLLSHGAKVMVVTCDFDLGSPAAIASTSKKVVAVSPCAGSSQFDVPTLGPLAYSMGTKSAAGAMNVAQFAYDKGYRKAFLWLDPSITHTKETCAAFESQFGAQPQAKVVGTETIQQNDASFAGQVARLRESGADVLELCSYNPGAATALRQLRAAGVDIPVVSNISMDGNYWLQSVPNLKNFYYDAFGSLYGGDPRADVNEFFTRYQAKFGEPAVTSYALTGYATIQMIAKAIETAHTTDGAALAKAIDGLGSYETIAGPVGFSATQHIVTDRPAVIMGVDGGRISPVAMYAGGRKIVKG
;
A
#
# COMPACT_ATOMS: atom_id res chain seq x y z
N MET A 1 -96.01 13.05 29.71
CA MET A 1 -94.57 12.84 29.67
C MET A 1 -94.28 11.93 28.49
N ARG A 2 -94.09 12.51 27.35
CA ARG A 2 -93.98 11.78 26.10
C ARG A 2 -92.48 11.62 25.70
N ARG A 3 -92.05 10.40 25.52
CA ARG A 3 -90.76 10.05 24.96
C ARG A 3 -90.87 10.12 23.44
N ILE A 4 -90.05 10.93 22.79
CA ILE A 4 -89.85 10.97 21.33
C ILE A 4 -88.61 10.10 20.99
N VAL A 5 -88.81 9.07 20.15
CA VAL A 5 -87.78 8.22 19.64
C VAL A 5 -87.46 8.79 18.19
N VAL A 6 -86.27 9.19 18.01
CA VAL A 6 -85.76 9.54 16.65
C VAL A 6 -84.95 8.37 16.06
N LEU A 7 -85.45 7.83 14.99
CA LEU A 7 -84.76 6.80 14.18
C LEU A 7 -83.76 7.49 13.24
N LEU A 8 -82.49 7.21 13.38
CA LEU A 8 -81.45 7.55 12.39
C LEU A 8 -81.20 6.33 11.52
N THR A 9 -81.50 6.49 10.23
CA THR A 9 -81.15 5.54 9.18
C THR A 9 -79.73 5.75 8.74
N VAL A 10 -78.86 4.72 8.95
CA VAL A 10 -77.48 4.74 8.46
C VAL A 10 -77.42 4.04 7.12
N TRP A 11 -76.97 4.78 6.10
CA TRP A 11 -76.62 4.24 4.80
C TRP A 11 -75.20 3.67 4.87
N ILE A 12 -75.03 2.36 4.60
CA ILE A 12 -73.75 1.74 4.45
C ILE A 12 -73.40 1.71 2.96
N LEU A 13 -72.42 2.54 2.57
CA LEU A 13 -71.77 2.40 1.25
C LEU A 13 -70.70 1.32 1.36
N GLY A 14 -70.94 0.21 0.66
CA GLY A 14 -69.93 -0.85 0.54
C GLY A 14 -68.80 -0.40 -0.42
N VAL A 15 -67.59 -0.30 0.11
CA VAL A 15 -66.35 -0.16 -0.68
C VAL A 15 -65.76 -1.57 -0.84
N THR A 16 -65.79 -2.11 -2.05
CA THR A 16 -65.10 -3.34 -2.42
C THR A 16 -63.62 -3.02 -2.57
N MET A 17 -62.82 -3.47 -1.60
CA MET A 17 -61.33 -3.54 -1.77
C MET A 17 -61.02 -4.75 -2.64
N ALA A 18 -60.53 -4.50 -3.86
CA ALA A 18 -59.82 -5.47 -4.66
C ALA A 18 -58.42 -5.69 -4.03
N ALA A 19 -58.16 -6.87 -3.46
CA ALA A 19 -56.83 -7.28 -3.03
C ALA A 19 -56.04 -7.61 -4.32
N GLY A 20 -55.22 -6.69 -4.79
CA GLY A 20 -54.17 -6.93 -5.74
C GLY A 20 -52.97 -7.52 -5.00
N CYS A 21 -52.70 -8.80 -5.10
CA CYS A 21 -51.39 -9.40 -4.82
C CYS A 21 -50.42 -8.83 -5.85
N GLY A 22 -49.67 -7.80 -5.49
CA GLY A 22 -48.48 -7.41 -6.20
C GLY A 22 -47.32 -8.22 -5.64
N ASP A 23 -46.79 -9.15 -6.42
CA ASP A 23 -45.49 -9.72 -6.20
C ASP A 23 -44.48 -8.56 -6.18
N HIS A 24 -43.99 -8.19 -4.99
CA HIS A 24 -42.78 -7.39 -4.87
C HIS A 24 -41.60 -8.33 -5.17
N ASP A 25 -41.19 -8.38 -6.42
CA ASP A 25 -39.83 -8.73 -6.78
C ASP A 25 -38.90 -7.76 -6.03
N GLU A 26 -38.40 -8.20 -4.89
CA GLU A 26 -37.21 -7.59 -4.26
C GLU A 26 -35.97 -7.91 -5.11
N SER A 27 -35.88 -7.34 -6.29
CA SER A 27 -34.63 -7.11 -6.98
C SER A 27 -34.01 -5.86 -6.37
N GLY A 28 -33.62 -5.94 -5.09
CA GLY A 28 -32.82 -4.94 -4.42
C GLY A 28 -31.42 -4.90 -5.01
N GLY A 29 -31.26 -4.27 -6.17
CA GLY A 29 -29.97 -3.80 -6.64
C GLY A 29 -29.42 -2.76 -5.63
N PRO A 30 -28.10 -2.58 -5.51
CA PRO A 30 -27.50 -1.65 -4.56
C PRO A 30 -28.02 -0.22 -4.85
N SER A 31 -28.81 0.31 -3.94
CA SER A 31 -29.40 1.67 -4.04
C SER A 31 -28.42 2.73 -3.54
N GLY A 32 -27.17 2.69 -4.00
CA GLY A 32 -26.21 3.74 -3.77
C GLY A 32 -26.13 4.62 -5.03
N THR A 33 -26.64 5.83 -4.99
CA THR A 33 -26.47 6.81 -6.06
C THR A 33 -25.08 7.43 -5.98
N LEU A 34 -24.49 7.75 -7.14
CA LEU A 34 -23.31 8.62 -7.22
C LEU A 34 -23.65 10.00 -6.62
N PRO A 35 -22.68 10.76 -6.07
CA PRO A 35 -22.92 12.09 -5.53
C PRO A 35 -23.31 13.07 -6.66
N ASP A 36 -24.07 14.11 -6.35
CA ASP A 36 -24.44 15.15 -7.34
C ASP A 36 -23.22 15.99 -7.82
N GLY A 37 -22.09 15.90 -7.14
CA GLY A 37 -20.85 16.64 -7.44
C GLY A 37 -19.66 15.72 -7.68
N PRO A 38 -18.43 16.18 -7.40
CA PRO A 38 -17.23 15.37 -7.55
C PRO A 38 -17.23 14.18 -6.56
N ILE A 39 -16.61 13.10 -6.98
CA ILE A 39 -16.33 11.96 -6.10
C ILE A 39 -15.10 12.29 -5.26
N VAL A 40 -15.30 12.53 -3.97
CA VAL A 40 -14.23 12.88 -3.04
C VAL A 40 -13.52 11.62 -2.55
N ILE A 41 -12.20 11.58 -2.73
CA ILE A 41 -11.29 10.57 -2.17
C ILE A 41 -10.51 11.22 -1.02
N GLY A 42 -10.71 10.74 0.21
CA GLY A 42 -9.96 11.21 1.37
C GLY A 42 -8.56 10.58 1.40
N MET A 43 -7.55 11.39 1.69
CA MET A 43 -6.15 10.99 1.80
C MET A 43 -5.68 11.19 3.25
N ALA A 44 -5.92 10.18 4.11
CA ALA A 44 -5.48 10.17 5.51
C ALA A 44 -4.05 9.62 5.58
N ILE A 45 -3.07 10.45 5.29
CA ILE A 45 -1.67 10.06 5.04
C ILE A 45 -0.70 10.88 5.88
N ALA A 46 0.54 10.41 6.02
CA ALA A 46 1.63 11.16 6.63
C ALA A 46 2.20 12.17 5.62
N ARG A 47 1.80 13.43 5.73
CA ARG A 47 2.40 14.53 4.94
C ARG A 47 3.61 15.14 5.62
N SER A 48 3.81 14.82 6.90
CA SER A 48 4.94 15.23 7.71
C SER A 48 5.39 14.09 8.63
N GLY A 49 6.58 14.25 9.25
CA GLY A 49 7.20 13.23 10.08
C GLY A 49 7.99 12.19 9.27
N PHE A 50 8.41 11.11 9.95
CA PHE A 50 9.33 10.13 9.37
C PHE A 50 8.73 9.30 8.21
N ALA A 51 7.42 9.10 8.22
CA ALA A 51 6.72 8.34 7.16
C ALA A 51 6.37 9.18 5.92
N ALA A 52 6.55 10.51 5.96
CA ALA A 52 6.23 11.37 4.83
C ALA A 52 6.87 10.96 3.50
N PRO A 53 8.14 10.51 3.42
CA PRO A 53 8.73 10.08 2.16
C PRO A 53 8.00 8.88 1.52
N TYR A 54 7.37 8.02 2.32
CA TYR A 54 6.61 6.85 1.85
C TYR A 54 5.22 7.22 1.34
N ASP A 55 4.61 8.28 1.87
CA ASP A 55 3.24 8.68 1.55
C ASP A 55 3.16 9.80 0.48
N LEU A 56 4.16 10.67 0.39
CA LEU A 56 4.17 11.76 -0.59
C LEU A 56 4.32 11.26 -2.03
N GLY A 57 5.09 10.18 -2.25
CA GLY A 57 5.20 9.54 -3.56
C GLY A 57 3.84 9.07 -4.08
N PRO A 58 3.13 8.18 -3.35
CA PRO A 58 1.78 7.76 -3.71
C PRO A 58 0.78 8.90 -3.82
N ALA A 59 0.84 9.90 -2.95
CA ALA A 59 -0.06 11.05 -3.04
C ALA A 59 0.05 11.78 -4.38
N ARG A 60 1.28 12.04 -4.86
CA ARG A 60 1.49 12.65 -6.17
C ARG A 60 1.17 11.69 -7.33
N GLY A 61 1.42 10.40 -7.17
CA GLY A 61 0.94 9.40 -8.12
C GLY A 61 -0.59 9.45 -8.27
N ALA A 62 -1.30 9.55 -7.15
CA ALA A 62 -2.75 9.72 -7.12
C ALA A 62 -3.19 11.04 -7.80
N GLU A 63 -2.50 12.15 -7.54
CA GLU A 63 -2.77 13.44 -8.21
C GLU A 63 -2.60 13.35 -9.73
N LEU A 64 -1.59 12.62 -10.21
CA LEU A 64 -1.39 12.40 -11.63
C LEU A 64 -2.54 11.57 -12.23
N ALA A 65 -2.96 10.48 -11.55
CA ALA A 65 -4.07 9.64 -12.01
C ALA A 65 -5.40 10.40 -12.03
N VAL A 66 -5.68 11.19 -10.99
CA VAL A 66 -6.87 12.05 -10.93
C VAL A 66 -6.87 13.06 -12.07
N ALA A 67 -5.74 13.68 -12.35
CA ALA A 67 -5.64 14.63 -13.47
C ALA A 67 -5.89 13.95 -14.83
N ASP A 68 -5.32 12.75 -15.04
CA ASP A 68 -5.54 11.98 -16.27
C ASP A 68 -7.02 11.59 -16.45
N LEU A 69 -7.65 11.05 -15.40
CA LEU A 69 -9.07 10.66 -15.44
C LEU A 69 -9.98 11.88 -15.67
N ASN A 70 -9.73 12.96 -14.95
CA ASN A 70 -10.52 14.18 -15.05
C ASN A 70 -10.41 14.84 -16.42
N ALA A 71 -9.25 14.78 -17.07
CA ALA A 71 -9.06 15.27 -18.44
C ALA A 71 -9.91 14.49 -19.48
N HIS A 72 -10.29 13.25 -19.14
CA HIS A 72 -11.16 12.40 -19.97
C HIS A 72 -12.63 12.37 -19.51
N GLY A 73 -13.06 13.34 -18.68
CA GLY A 73 -14.44 13.47 -18.23
C GLY A 73 -14.73 12.86 -16.85
N GLY A 74 -13.71 12.38 -16.14
CA GLY A 74 -13.85 11.78 -14.81
C GLY A 74 -14.35 10.33 -14.84
N VAL A 75 -14.97 9.90 -13.75
CA VAL A 75 -15.53 8.56 -13.61
C VAL A 75 -17.05 8.64 -13.69
N LEU A 76 -17.65 7.98 -14.68
CA LEU A 76 -19.10 8.05 -14.96
C LEU A 76 -19.63 9.48 -15.08
N GLY A 77 -18.81 10.41 -15.60
CA GLY A 77 -19.14 11.82 -15.75
C GLY A 77 -18.89 12.69 -14.52
N HIS A 78 -18.39 12.10 -13.41
CA HIS A 78 -18.06 12.83 -12.19
C HIS A 78 -16.55 13.07 -12.10
N GLN A 79 -16.14 14.31 -11.81
CA GLN A 79 -14.74 14.62 -11.52
C GLN A 79 -14.32 13.97 -10.21
N LEU A 80 -13.06 13.55 -10.11
CA LEU A 80 -12.45 13.09 -8.87
C LEU A 80 -11.81 14.26 -8.12
N GLU A 81 -11.94 14.30 -6.81
CA GLU A 81 -11.31 15.29 -5.92
C GLU A 81 -10.53 14.59 -4.81
N LEU A 82 -9.27 14.97 -4.59
CA LEU A 82 -8.47 14.51 -3.45
C LEU A 82 -8.55 15.50 -2.30
N LYS A 83 -8.94 15.04 -1.11
CA LYS A 83 -8.90 15.82 0.13
C LYS A 83 -7.87 15.23 1.09
N TYR A 84 -6.98 16.05 1.58
CA TYR A 84 -5.84 15.61 2.39
C TYR A 84 -6.05 15.88 3.88
N GLY A 85 -5.67 14.89 4.71
CA GLY A 85 -5.49 15.03 6.14
C GLY A 85 -4.10 14.51 6.52
N ASP A 86 -3.35 15.29 7.32
CA ASP A 86 -2.00 14.93 7.75
C ASP A 86 -2.04 14.15 9.07
N THR A 87 -1.64 12.88 9.04
CA THR A 87 -1.49 12.05 10.23
C THR A 87 -0.19 12.30 10.99
N LYS A 88 0.72 13.11 10.42
CA LYS A 88 2.01 13.51 11.01
C LYS A 88 2.90 12.33 11.44
N SER A 89 2.75 11.18 10.79
CA SER A 89 3.40 9.92 11.19
C SER A 89 3.03 9.49 12.63
N ASP A 90 1.87 9.91 13.11
CA ASP A 90 1.36 9.59 14.44
C ASP A 90 0.13 8.69 14.33
N ARG A 91 0.26 7.46 14.84
CA ARG A 91 -0.81 6.46 14.87
C ARG A 91 -2.08 6.98 15.56
N ALA A 92 -1.94 7.77 16.62
CA ALA A 92 -3.08 8.27 17.39
C ALA A 92 -3.94 9.27 16.59
N LEU A 93 -3.35 9.98 15.62
CA LEU A 93 -4.07 10.92 14.76
C LEU A 93 -4.85 10.24 13.64
N GLY A 94 -4.52 9.01 13.26
CA GLY A 94 -5.12 8.32 12.12
C GLY A 94 -6.65 8.26 12.18
N THR A 95 -7.21 7.89 13.33
CA THR A 95 -8.68 7.82 13.51
C THR A 95 -9.33 9.20 13.35
N THR A 96 -8.79 10.23 14.00
CA THR A 96 -9.35 11.59 13.95
C THR A 96 -9.32 12.15 12.54
N VAL A 97 -8.18 12.00 11.86
CA VAL A 97 -8.00 12.46 10.46
C VAL A 97 -8.95 11.71 9.52
N GLY A 98 -9.08 10.39 9.68
CA GLY A 98 -10.02 9.60 8.89
C GLY A 98 -11.47 10.05 9.07
N LEU A 99 -11.93 10.24 10.30
CA LEU A 99 -13.28 10.71 10.60
C LEU A 99 -13.53 12.14 10.09
N ASP A 100 -12.54 13.01 10.19
CA ASP A 100 -12.63 14.36 9.65
C ASP A 100 -12.84 14.36 8.12
N LEU A 101 -12.04 13.61 7.38
CA LEU A 101 -12.19 13.48 5.93
C LEU A 101 -13.55 12.89 5.52
N LEU A 102 -14.07 11.92 6.29
CA LEU A 102 -15.41 11.37 6.07
C LEU A 102 -16.49 12.43 6.29
N SER A 103 -16.36 13.27 7.32
CA SER A 103 -17.29 14.37 7.58
C SER A 103 -17.30 15.42 6.46
N HIS A 104 -16.17 15.52 5.73
CA HIS A 104 -16.00 16.38 4.55
C HIS A 104 -16.35 15.68 3.22
N GLY A 105 -17.05 14.56 3.27
CA GLY A 105 -17.67 13.92 2.13
C GLY A 105 -16.83 12.85 1.42
N ALA A 106 -15.72 12.40 1.99
CA ALA A 106 -14.93 11.32 1.40
C ALA A 106 -15.78 10.06 1.18
N LYS A 107 -15.78 9.53 -0.05
CA LYS A 107 -16.49 8.33 -0.49
C LYS A 107 -15.60 7.08 -0.51
N VAL A 108 -14.29 7.29 -0.61
CA VAL A 108 -13.23 6.27 -0.47
C VAL A 108 -12.12 6.90 0.36
N MET A 109 -11.45 6.12 1.18
CA MET A 109 -10.33 6.58 1.98
C MET A 109 -9.04 5.93 1.50
N VAL A 110 -8.03 6.73 1.20
CA VAL A 110 -6.65 6.28 1.02
C VAL A 110 -5.88 6.55 2.31
N VAL A 111 -5.15 5.55 2.78
CA VAL A 111 -4.45 5.60 4.07
C VAL A 111 -2.95 5.38 3.92
N THR A 112 -2.19 5.68 4.96
CA THR A 112 -0.72 5.58 5.02
C THR A 112 -0.18 4.25 4.51
N CYS A 113 1.01 4.27 3.93
CA CYS A 113 1.76 3.14 3.39
C CYS A 113 2.35 2.18 4.44
N ASP A 114 1.87 2.22 5.64
CA ASP A 114 2.27 1.35 6.73
C ASP A 114 1.04 0.86 7.50
N PHE A 115 1.01 -0.42 7.90
CA PHE A 115 -0.11 -0.98 8.64
C PHE A 115 -0.27 -0.33 10.03
N ASP A 116 0.84 -0.20 10.76
CA ASP A 116 0.79 0.29 12.13
C ASP A 116 0.30 1.75 12.21
N LEU A 117 0.59 2.56 11.18
CA LEU A 117 0.16 3.96 11.06
C LEU A 117 -1.19 4.11 10.32
N GLY A 118 -1.45 3.29 9.30
CA GLY A 118 -2.61 3.41 8.43
C GLY A 118 -3.88 2.73 8.95
N SER A 119 -3.74 1.66 9.75
CA SER A 119 -4.88 0.89 10.23
C SER A 119 -5.90 1.71 11.06
N PRO A 120 -5.53 2.72 11.88
CA PRO A 120 -6.54 3.49 12.60
C PRO A 120 -7.49 4.28 11.67
N ALA A 121 -6.96 4.88 10.60
CA ALA A 121 -7.79 5.57 9.60
C ALA A 121 -8.62 4.58 8.77
N ALA A 122 -8.05 3.41 8.44
CA ALA A 122 -8.77 2.34 7.75
C ALA A 122 -9.95 1.84 8.59
N ILE A 123 -9.74 1.54 9.88
CA ILE A 123 -10.79 1.10 10.80
C ILE A 123 -11.87 2.17 10.96
N ALA A 124 -11.48 3.45 11.10
CA ALA A 124 -12.43 4.55 11.17
C ALA A 124 -13.33 4.60 9.92
N SER A 125 -12.75 4.42 8.74
CA SER A 125 -13.46 4.44 7.44
C SER A 125 -14.38 3.24 7.29
N THR A 126 -13.89 2.03 7.53
CA THR A 126 -14.67 0.79 7.38
C THR A 126 -15.83 0.72 8.38
N SER A 127 -15.65 1.27 9.60
CA SER A 127 -16.74 1.40 10.57
C SER A 127 -17.90 2.29 10.08
N LYS A 128 -17.63 3.18 9.14
CA LYS A 128 -18.62 4.03 8.46
C LYS A 128 -19.05 3.47 7.10
N LYS A 129 -18.72 2.20 6.82
CA LYS A 129 -19.01 1.48 5.56
C LYS A 129 -18.35 2.13 4.34
N VAL A 130 -17.23 2.81 4.51
CA VAL A 130 -16.43 3.39 3.43
C VAL A 130 -15.20 2.52 3.19
N VAL A 131 -14.93 2.19 1.93
CA VAL A 131 -13.75 1.42 1.51
C VAL A 131 -12.49 2.22 1.87
N ALA A 132 -11.53 1.53 2.48
CA ALA A 132 -10.20 2.06 2.76
C ALA A 132 -9.14 1.32 1.94
N VAL A 133 -8.21 2.05 1.33
CA VAL A 133 -7.15 1.48 0.50
C VAL A 133 -5.81 2.05 0.94
N SER A 134 -4.85 1.20 1.31
CA SER A 134 -3.46 1.62 1.39
C SER A 134 -2.80 1.44 0.03
N PRO A 135 -2.11 2.43 -0.52
CA PRO A 135 -1.42 2.27 -1.79
C PRO A 135 -0.23 1.31 -1.71
N CYS A 136 0.33 1.06 -0.54
CA CYS A 136 1.62 0.37 -0.44
C CYS A 136 1.90 -0.39 0.87
N ALA A 137 0.97 -0.48 1.83
CA ALA A 137 1.21 -1.24 3.06
C ALA A 137 1.45 -2.74 2.74
N GLY A 138 2.63 -3.24 3.09
CA GLY A 138 3.02 -4.63 2.77
C GLY A 138 2.69 -5.65 3.86
N SER A 139 2.28 -5.22 5.05
CA SER A 139 1.98 -6.15 6.15
C SER A 139 0.80 -7.05 5.82
N SER A 140 0.94 -8.35 6.09
CA SER A 140 -0.13 -9.34 5.97
C SER A 140 -1.34 -9.05 6.84
N GLN A 141 -1.20 -8.17 7.84
CA GLN A 141 -2.31 -7.70 8.66
C GLN A 141 -3.22 -6.70 7.92
N PHE A 142 -2.79 -6.14 6.79
CA PHE A 142 -3.66 -5.32 5.95
C PHE A 142 -4.53 -6.20 5.03
N ASP A 143 -5.24 -7.13 5.63
CA ASP A 143 -6.03 -8.15 4.93
C ASP A 143 -7.34 -8.43 5.69
N VAL A 144 -8.26 -9.17 5.07
CA VAL A 144 -9.62 -9.46 5.56
C VAL A 144 -9.66 -9.97 7.00
N PRO A 145 -8.80 -10.91 7.44
CA PRO A 145 -8.88 -11.43 8.82
C PRO A 145 -8.67 -10.36 9.89
N THR A 146 -7.97 -9.27 9.58
CA THR A 146 -7.64 -8.21 10.55
C THR A 146 -8.52 -6.97 10.38
N LEU A 147 -8.69 -6.49 9.16
CA LEU A 147 -9.34 -5.21 8.86
C LEU A 147 -10.76 -5.35 8.28
N GLY A 148 -11.20 -6.59 8.04
CA GLY A 148 -12.52 -6.87 7.47
C GLY A 148 -12.63 -6.60 5.96
N PRO A 149 -13.87 -6.71 5.42
CA PRO A 149 -14.09 -6.80 3.97
C PRO A 149 -14.06 -5.47 3.22
N LEU A 150 -13.75 -4.34 3.88
CA LEU A 150 -13.75 -3.02 3.25
C LEU A 150 -12.36 -2.36 3.23
N ALA A 151 -11.31 -3.08 3.65
CA ALA A 151 -9.95 -2.55 3.66
C ALA A 151 -9.06 -3.33 2.69
N TYR A 152 -8.34 -2.61 1.81
CA TYR A 152 -7.50 -3.16 0.76
C TYR A 152 -6.09 -2.59 0.81
N SER A 153 -5.10 -3.36 0.36
CA SER A 153 -3.76 -2.84 0.11
C SER A 153 -3.29 -3.15 -1.31
N MET A 154 -2.87 -2.09 -2.01
CA MET A 154 -2.16 -2.18 -3.28
C MET A 154 -0.67 -2.49 -3.10
N GLY A 155 -0.19 -2.55 -1.85
CA GLY A 155 1.15 -3.01 -1.50
C GLY A 155 1.34 -4.51 -1.74
N THR A 156 2.54 -4.92 -2.11
CA THR A 156 2.90 -6.34 -2.14
C THR A 156 3.16 -6.83 -0.72
N LYS A 157 2.71 -8.05 -0.38
CA LYS A 157 3.01 -8.64 0.93
C LYS A 157 4.51 -8.56 1.23
N SER A 158 4.86 -8.09 2.43
CA SER A 158 6.25 -7.97 2.90
C SER A 158 7.05 -9.26 2.69
N ALA A 159 6.39 -10.39 2.91
CA ALA A 159 6.99 -11.71 2.69
C ALA A 159 7.36 -11.94 1.22
N ALA A 160 6.56 -11.48 0.25
CA ALA A 160 6.86 -11.68 -1.17
C ALA A 160 8.06 -10.81 -1.62
N GLY A 161 8.15 -9.55 -1.15
CA GLY A 161 9.33 -8.71 -1.36
C GLY A 161 10.59 -9.35 -0.78
N ALA A 162 10.51 -9.79 0.47
CA ALA A 162 11.63 -10.46 1.16
C ALA A 162 12.07 -11.76 0.46
N MET A 163 11.13 -12.55 -0.07
CA MET A 163 11.46 -13.75 -0.86
C MET A 163 12.26 -13.40 -2.13
N ASN A 164 11.91 -12.31 -2.81
CA ASN A 164 12.63 -11.82 -3.98
C ASN A 164 14.06 -11.39 -3.62
N VAL A 165 14.23 -10.65 -2.52
CA VAL A 165 15.54 -10.20 -2.00
C VAL A 165 16.39 -11.39 -1.54
N ALA A 166 15.81 -12.36 -0.85
CA ALA A 166 16.50 -13.57 -0.40
C ALA A 166 17.00 -14.41 -1.59
N GLN A 167 16.16 -14.59 -2.61
CA GLN A 167 16.55 -15.29 -3.83
C GLN A 167 17.64 -14.53 -4.59
N PHE A 168 17.53 -13.21 -4.69
CA PHE A 168 18.59 -12.38 -5.28
C PHE A 168 19.91 -12.56 -4.55
N ALA A 169 19.92 -12.53 -3.23
CA ALA A 169 21.12 -12.73 -2.41
C ALA A 169 21.74 -14.10 -2.69
N TYR A 170 20.90 -15.15 -2.74
CA TYR A 170 21.36 -16.49 -3.09
C TYR A 170 21.94 -16.59 -4.50
N ASP A 171 21.28 -15.99 -5.51
CA ASP A 171 21.72 -15.95 -6.91
C ASP A 171 23.04 -15.16 -7.09
N LYS A 172 23.30 -14.19 -6.21
CA LYS A 172 24.59 -13.48 -6.13
C LYS A 172 25.73 -14.34 -5.58
N GLY A 173 25.41 -15.54 -5.09
CA GLY A 173 26.40 -16.48 -4.54
C GLY A 173 26.56 -16.43 -3.02
N TYR A 174 25.78 -15.59 -2.31
CA TYR A 174 25.85 -15.52 -0.85
C TYR A 174 25.25 -16.78 -0.23
N ARG A 175 25.84 -17.23 0.88
CA ARG A 175 25.44 -18.49 1.56
C ARG A 175 25.31 -18.35 3.07
N LYS A 176 25.82 -17.28 3.66
CA LYS A 176 25.79 -17.03 5.09
C LYS A 176 25.24 -15.63 5.37
N ALA A 177 23.95 -15.54 5.64
CA ALA A 177 23.31 -14.27 5.94
C ALA A 177 23.36 -13.97 7.44
N PHE A 178 23.59 -12.71 7.80
CA PHE A 178 23.35 -12.16 9.13
C PHE A 178 22.18 -11.17 9.04
N LEU A 179 21.31 -11.13 10.04
CA LEU A 179 20.10 -10.30 10.03
C LEU A 179 20.20 -9.19 11.07
N TRP A 180 19.88 -7.96 10.66
CA TRP A 180 19.60 -6.86 11.59
C TRP A 180 18.10 -6.55 11.53
N LEU A 181 17.39 -6.85 12.61
CA LEU A 181 15.94 -6.67 12.73
C LEU A 181 15.62 -5.44 13.57
N ASP A 182 14.88 -4.52 12.98
CA ASP A 182 14.15 -3.48 13.69
C ASP A 182 12.71 -3.96 13.96
N PRO A 183 12.34 -4.28 15.21
CA PRO A 183 11.01 -4.83 15.51
C PRO A 183 9.92 -3.77 15.73
N SER A 184 10.19 -2.49 15.45
CA SER A 184 9.29 -1.39 15.80
C SER A 184 7.99 -1.36 14.97
N ILE A 185 8.01 -1.92 13.75
CA ILE A 185 6.82 -2.03 12.90
C ILE A 185 6.62 -3.47 12.40
N THR A 186 5.37 -3.77 12.02
CA THR A 186 5.00 -5.12 11.58
C THR A 186 5.70 -5.51 10.28
N HIS A 187 5.83 -4.56 9.33
CA HIS A 187 6.50 -4.79 8.06
C HIS A 187 7.90 -5.37 8.19
N THR A 188 8.76 -4.78 9.03
CA THR A 188 10.15 -5.22 9.20
C THR A 188 10.26 -6.61 9.84
N LYS A 189 9.38 -6.93 10.78
CA LYS A 189 9.28 -8.28 11.38
C LYS A 189 8.93 -9.34 10.34
N GLU A 190 7.90 -9.07 9.53
CA GLU A 190 7.47 -9.98 8.46
C GLU A 190 8.55 -10.15 7.38
N THR A 191 9.22 -9.06 7.00
CA THR A 191 10.33 -9.06 6.03
C THR A 191 11.48 -9.96 6.53
N CYS A 192 11.94 -9.75 7.76
CA CYS A 192 13.05 -10.54 8.32
C CYS A 192 12.71 -12.03 8.41
N ALA A 193 11.54 -12.36 8.93
CA ALA A 193 11.10 -13.75 9.05
C ALA A 193 10.97 -14.45 7.68
N ALA A 194 10.46 -13.75 6.67
CA ALA A 194 10.34 -14.30 5.33
C ALA A 194 11.69 -14.44 4.62
N PHE A 195 12.59 -13.46 4.79
CA PHE A 195 13.95 -13.57 4.27
C PHE A 195 14.68 -14.79 4.89
N GLU A 196 14.64 -14.91 6.22
CA GLU A 196 15.26 -16.03 6.94
C GLU A 196 14.74 -17.38 6.42
N SER A 197 13.43 -17.53 6.30
CA SER A 197 12.79 -18.74 5.81
C SER A 197 13.20 -19.07 4.38
N GLN A 198 13.11 -18.09 3.46
CA GLN A 198 13.40 -18.30 2.04
C GLN A 198 14.89 -18.53 1.79
N PHE A 199 15.76 -17.75 2.42
CA PHE A 199 17.22 -17.89 2.27
C PHE A 199 17.70 -19.21 2.86
N GLY A 200 17.25 -19.55 4.09
CA GLY A 200 17.60 -20.79 4.77
C GLY A 200 17.09 -22.06 4.08
N ALA A 201 16.06 -21.96 3.25
CA ALA A 201 15.57 -23.08 2.44
C ALA A 201 16.45 -23.37 1.20
N GLN A 202 17.38 -22.47 0.84
CA GLN A 202 18.24 -22.66 -0.33
C GLN A 202 19.41 -23.61 -0.01
N PRO A 203 19.86 -24.42 -0.98
CA PRO A 203 20.98 -25.34 -0.79
C PRO A 203 22.23 -24.64 -0.24
N GLN A 204 22.77 -25.16 0.86
CA GLN A 204 23.98 -24.68 1.52
C GLN A 204 23.89 -23.24 2.09
N ALA A 205 22.74 -22.60 2.00
CA ALA A 205 22.50 -21.30 2.59
C ALA A 205 22.03 -21.43 4.05
N LYS A 206 22.42 -20.49 4.89
CA LYS A 206 21.98 -20.41 6.29
C LYS A 206 22.03 -18.98 6.82
N VAL A 207 21.17 -18.69 7.76
CA VAL A 207 21.29 -17.52 8.62
C VAL A 207 22.23 -17.88 9.77
N VAL A 208 23.30 -17.09 9.95
CA VAL A 208 24.37 -17.35 10.94
C VAL A 208 24.21 -16.54 12.22
N GLY A 209 23.27 -15.59 12.24
CA GLY A 209 22.93 -14.81 13.43
C GLY A 209 21.90 -13.73 13.11
N THR A 210 21.21 -13.28 14.16
CA THR A 210 20.24 -12.19 14.11
C THR A 210 20.47 -11.26 15.30
N GLU A 211 20.47 -9.96 15.04
CA GLU A 211 20.57 -8.91 16.05
C GLU A 211 19.42 -7.94 15.94
N THR A 212 18.94 -7.48 17.08
CA THR A 212 17.95 -6.41 17.14
C THR A 212 18.62 -5.06 17.04
N ILE A 213 18.04 -4.16 16.27
CA ILE A 213 18.37 -2.73 16.19
C ILE A 213 17.15 -1.88 16.48
N GLN A 214 17.34 -0.62 16.88
CA GLN A 214 16.27 0.32 17.14
C GLN A 214 16.48 1.59 16.29
N GLN A 215 15.39 2.26 15.92
CA GLN A 215 15.46 3.52 15.14
C GLN A 215 16.32 4.59 15.81
N ASN A 216 16.34 4.63 17.14
CA ASN A 216 17.01 5.65 17.93
C ASN A 216 18.32 5.17 18.57
N ASP A 217 18.87 4.03 18.13
CA ASP A 217 20.14 3.55 18.65
C ASP A 217 21.26 4.55 18.35
N ALA A 218 21.93 5.02 19.40
CA ALA A 218 23.06 5.93 19.27
C ALA A 218 24.31 5.24 18.68
N SER A 219 24.43 3.93 18.89
CA SER A 219 25.58 3.15 18.45
C SER A 219 25.21 1.72 18.07
N PHE A 220 25.73 1.27 16.93
CA PHE A 220 25.63 -0.10 16.42
C PHE A 220 26.92 -0.90 16.56
N ALA A 221 27.88 -0.42 17.40
CA ALA A 221 29.20 -1.04 17.53
C ALA A 221 29.12 -2.51 17.97
N GLY A 222 28.20 -2.87 18.86
CA GLY A 222 27.97 -4.25 19.29
C GLY A 222 27.50 -5.14 18.17
N GLN A 223 26.50 -4.69 17.40
CA GLN A 223 25.97 -5.42 16.25
C GLN A 223 27.03 -5.59 15.15
N VAL A 224 27.84 -4.56 14.89
CA VAL A 224 28.97 -4.60 13.95
C VAL A 224 30.03 -5.62 14.39
N ALA A 225 30.36 -5.69 15.68
CA ALA A 225 31.31 -6.67 16.20
C ALA A 225 30.82 -8.11 15.98
N ARG A 226 29.55 -8.39 16.35
CA ARG A 226 28.95 -9.72 16.17
C ARG A 226 28.80 -10.11 14.69
N LEU A 227 28.49 -9.17 13.82
CA LEU A 227 28.46 -9.40 12.38
C LEU A 227 29.85 -9.83 11.86
N ARG A 228 30.93 -9.16 12.27
CA ARG A 228 32.30 -9.53 11.89
C ARG A 228 32.70 -10.93 12.35
N GLU A 229 32.31 -11.29 13.56
CA GLU A 229 32.62 -12.59 14.17
C GLU A 229 31.81 -13.74 13.56
N SER A 230 30.63 -13.44 12.96
CA SER A 230 29.71 -14.44 12.41
C SER A 230 30.22 -15.17 11.18
N GLY A 231 31.18 -14.59 10.46
CA GLY A 231 31.63 -15.06 9.16
C GLY A 231 30.55 -15.00 8.07
N ALA A 232 29.57 -14.11 8.22
CA ALA A 232 28.55 -13.84 7.19
C ALA A 232 29.18 -13.26 5.92
N ASP A 233 28.57 -13.56 4.76
CA ASP A 233 28.94 -13.02 3.45
C ASP A 233 27.90 -12.02 2.91
N VAL A 234 26.77 -11.87 3.61
CA VAL A 234 25.75 -10.85 3.34
C VAL A 234 25.05 -10.43 4.65
N LEU A 235 24.69 -9.16 4.76
CA LEU A 235 23.80 -8.64 5.81
C LEU A 235 22.42 -8.37 5.21
N GLU A 236 21.36 -8.91 5.81
CA GLU A 236 19.98 -8.45 5.58
C GLU A 236 19.63 -7.38 6.61
N LEU A 237 19.22 -6.20 6.14
CA LEU A 237 18.82 -5.07 6.97
C LEU A 237 17.30 -4.89 6.90
N CYS A 238 16.59 -5.53 7.84
CA CYS A 238 15.15 -5.43 8.00
C CYS A 238 14.79 -4.19 8.83
N SER A 239 14.92 -3.02 8.24
CA SER A 239 14.66 -1.74 8.90
C SER A 239 14.17 -0.71 7.88
N TYR A 240 13.97 0.52 8.34
CA TYR A 240 13.51 1.65 7.54
C TYR A 240 14.24 2.94 7.98
N ASN A 241 14.07 4.01 7.20
CA ASN A 241 14.72 5.30 7.51
C ASN A 241 13.98 6.07 8.62
N PRO A 242 14.72 6.79 9.50
CA PRO A 242 16.14 7.13 9.41
C PRO A 242 17.12 6.14 10.07
N GLY A 243 16.64 5.19 10.88
CA GLY A 243 17.50 4.26 11.62
C GLY A 243 18.37 3.38 10.72
N ALA A 244 17.81 2.87 9.62
CA ALA A 244 18.54 2.06 8.64
C ALA A 244 19.73 2.82 8.03
N ALA A 245 19.55 4.08 7.64
CA ALA A 245 20.64 4.91 7.13
C ALA A 245 21.73 5.15 8.17
N THR A 246 21.33 5.34 9.45
CA THR A 246 22.29 5.51 10.56
C THR A 246 23.09 4.22 10.79
N ALA A 247 22.43 3.07 10.76
CA ALA A 247 23.06 1.75 10.90
C ALA A 247 24.07 1.51 9.75
N LEU A 248 23.67 1.76 8.51
CA LEU A 248 24.55 1.63 7.33
C LEU A 248 25.77 2.55 7.42
N ARG A 249 25.59 3.82 7.82
CA ARG A 249 26.68 4.76 7.99
C ARG A 249 27.70 4.27 9.02
N GLN A 250 27.24 3.78 10.18
CA GLN A 250 28.13 3.27 11.22
C GLN A 250 28.81 1.97 10.81
N LEU A 251 28.11 1.08 10.10
CA LEU A 251 28.67 -0.13 9.52
C LEU A 251 29.85 0.19 8.59
N ARG A 252 29.63 1.11 7.64
CA ARG A 252 30.68 1.54 6.68
C ARG A 252 31.81 2.31 7.35
N ALA A 253 31.51 3.19 8.31
CA ALA A 253 32.51 3.90 9.11
C ALA A 253 33.40 2.96 9.93
N ALA A 254 32.88 1.82 10.35
CA ALA A 254 33.64 0.76 10.99
C ALA A 254 34.51 -0.05 10.02
N GLY A 255 34.52 0.24 8.71
CA GLY A 255 35.30 -0.50 7.71
C GLY A 255 34.72 -1.88 7.36
N VAL A 256 33.42 -2.08 7.50
CA VAL A 256 32.74 -3.33 7.12
C VAL A 256 32.07 -3.11 5.77
N ASP A 257 32.64 -3.68 4.71
CA ASP A 257 32.18 -3.54 3.31
C ASP A 257 31.39 -4.74 2.80
N ILE A 258 30.90 -5.60 3.70
CA ILE A 258 30.05 -6.73 3.36
C ILE A 258 28.83 -6.23 2.54
N PRO A 259 28.40 -6.98 1.52
CA PRO A 259 27.15 -6.68 0.82
C PRO A 259 25.96 -6.61 1.79
N VAL A 260 25.10 -5.64 1.57
CA VAL A 260 23.87 -5.47 2.34
C VAL A 260 22.69 -5.57 1.38
N VAL A 261 21.73 -6.41 1.71
CA VAL A 261 20.42 -6.46 1.07
C VAL A 261 19.37 -5.92 2.05
N SER A 262 18.30 -5.35 1.54
CA SER A 262 17.26 -4.73 2.35
C SER A 262 15.92 -4.74 1.62
N ASN A 263 14.93 -4.14 2.20
CA ASN A 263 13.55 -4.14 1.73
C ASN A 263 13.17 -2.80 1.09
N ILE A 264 11.96 -2.76 0.54
CA ILE A 264 11.39 -1.61 -0.18
C ILE A 264 11.35 -0.31 0.65
N SER A 265 11.44 -0.37 1.99
CA SER A 265 11.51 0.84 2.82
C SER A 265 12.79 1.65 2.61
N MET A 266 13.76 1.10 1.88
CA MET A 266 14.97 1.81 1.47
C MET A 266 14.87 2.44 0.08
N ASP A 267 13.69 2.39 -0.55
CA ASP A 267 13.48 3.00 -1.86
C ASP A 267 13.58 4.55 -1.79
N GLY A 268 14.11 5.11 -2.87
CA GLY A 268 14.41 6.55 -2.97
C GLY A 268 15.84 6.89 -2.58
N ASN A 269 16.23 8.15 -2.82
CA ASN A 269 17.58 8.65 -2.55
C ASN A 269 17.64 9.72 -1.45
N TYR A 270 16.51 10.07 -0.83
CA TYR A 270 16.39 11.15 0.15
C TYR A 270 17.26 10.94 1.41
N TRP A 271 17.59 9.68 1.72
CA TRP A 271 18.45 9.29 2.84
C TRP A 271 19.93 9.08 2.46
N LEU A 272 20.23 8.92 1.16
CA LEU A 272 21.53 8.46 0.67
C LEU A 272 22.68 9.43 1.00
N GLN A 273 22.40 10.73 1.09
CA GLN A 273 23.40 11.72 1.50
C GLN A 273 23.97 11.48 2.90
N SER A 274 23.22 10.82 3.78
CA SER A 274 23.67 10.47 5.13
C SER A 274 24.65 9.28 5.16
N VAL A 275 24.80 8.55 4.02
CA VAL A 275 25.71 7.41 3.87
C VAL A 275 26.58 7.62 2.61
N PRO A 276 27.54 8.55 2.65
CA PRO A 276 28.33 8.91 1.48
C PRO A 276 29.11 7.70 0.94
N ASN A 277 29.22 7.62 -0.39
CA ASN A 277 29.94 6.55 -1.10
C ASN A 277 29.45 5.13 -0.80
N LEU A 278 28.18 4.96 -0.43
CA LEU A 278 27.60 3.65 -0.21
C LEU A 278 27.79 2.74 -1.44
N LYS A 279 28.27 1.52 -1.20
CA LYS A 279 28.49 0.48 -2.20
C LYS A 279 27.89 -0.84 -1.74
N ASN A 280 27.70 -1.77 -2.68
CA ASN A 280 27.23 -3.12 -2.38
C ASN A 280 25.95 -3.11 -1.51
N PHE A 281 25.01 -2.21 -1.83
CA PHE A 281 23.72 -2.13 -1.15
C PHE A 281 22.61 -2.39 -2.17
N TYR A 282 21.66 -3.25 -1.82
CA TYR A 282 20.56 -3.67 -2.69
C TYR A 282 19.24 -3.65 -1.94
N TYR A 283 18.14 -3.32 -2.64
CA TYR A 283 16.79 -3.34 -2.09
C TYR A 283 15.77 -3.60 -3.20
N ASP A 284 14.58 -4.07 -2.86
CA ASP A 284 13.49 -4.18 -3.82
C ASP A 284 12.71 -2.87 -3.96
N ALA A 285 12.09 -2.67 -5.12
CA ALA A 285 11.29 -1.50 -5.45
C ALA A 285 10.14 -1.87 -6.39
N PHE A 286 9.08 -1.07 -6.42
CA PHE A 286 7.99 -1.25 -7.39
C PHE A 286 8.44 -0.95 -8.83
N GLY A 287 9.47 -0.15 -9.01
CA GLY A 287 10.06 0.19 -10.28
C GLY A 287 11.27 1.11 -10.12
N SER A 288 12.03 1.30 -11.21
CA SER A 288 13.16 2.23 -11.21
C SER A 288 12.70 3.63 -11.57
N LEU A 289 12.78 4.54 -10.59
CA LEU A 289 12.57 5.98 -10.83
C LEU A 289 13.81 6.69 -11.40
N TYR A 290 14.92 5.95 -11.56
CA TYR A 290 16.21 6.46 -12.07
C TYR A 290 16.44 6.12 -13.55
N GLY A 291 15.40 5.68 -14.24
CA GLY A 291 15.47 5.15 -15.60
C GLY A 291 15.98 3.71 -15.65
N GLY A 292 15.99 3.14 -16.85
CA GLY A 292 16.44 1.76 -17.06
C GLY A 292 15.55 0.68 -16.46
N ASP A 293 14.31 1.01 -16.04
CA ASP A 293 13.33 -0.02 -15.68
C ASP A 293 13.12 -0.95 -16.88
N PRO A 294 13.06 -2.27 -16.67
CA PRO A 294 12.77 -3.21 -17.76
C PRO A 294 11.42 -2.95 -18.45
N ARG A 295 10.47 -2.30 -17.78
CA ARG A 295 9.15 -1.94 -18.29
C ARG A 295 9.17 -0.52 -18.86
N ALA A 296 8.85 -0.40 -20.15
CA ALA A 296 8.90 0.89 -20.86
C ALA A 296 7.89 1.90 -20.32
N ASP A 297 6.71 1.44 -19.95
CA ASP A 297 5.61 2.24 -19.37
C ASP A 297 5.99 2.87 -18.01
N VAL A 298 6.78 2.17 -17.20
CA VAL A 298 7.31 2.71 -15.94
C VAL A 298 8.29 3.86 -16.20
N ASN A 299 9.17 3.73 -17.18
CA ASN A 299 10.08 4.83 -17.56
C ASN A 299 9.30 6.05 -18.08
N GLU A 300 8.27 5.82 -18.89
CA GLU A 300 7.37 6.88 -19.38
C GLU A 300 6.61 7.55 -18.23
N PHE A 301 6.08 6.77 -17.29
CA PHE A 301 5.39 7.28 -16.11
C PHE A 301 6.26 8.28 -15.34
N PHE A 302 7.50 7.94 -15.02
CA PHE A 302 8.38 8.84 -14.27
C PHE A 302 8.78 10.07 -15.08
N THR A 303 8.87 9.99 -16.41
CA THR A 303 9.05 11.14 -17.28
C THR A 303 7.86 12.09 -17.20
N ARG A 304 6.63 11.58 -17.28
CA ARG A 304 5.39 12.36 -17.13
C ARG A 304 5.26 12.97 -15.73
N TYR A 305 5.60 12.19 -14.71
CA TYR A 305 5.60 12.65 -13.32
C TYR A 305 6.51 13.87 -13.15
N GLN A 306 7.75 13.79 -13.60
CA GLN A 306 8.70 14.91 -13.52
C GLN A 306 8.23 16.12 -14.34
N ALA A 307 7.66 15.91 -15.52
CA ALA A 307 7.10 16.98 -16.34
C ALA A 307 5.95 17.71 -15.64
N LYS A 308 5.10 16.99 -14.89
CA LYS A 308 3.97 17.56 -14.17
C LYS A 308 4.38 18.33 -12.91
N PHE A 309 5.30 17.75 -12.11
CA PHE A 309 5.62 18.28 -10.78
C PHE A 309 6.90 19.13 -10.75
N GLY A 310 7.69 19.15 -11.82
CA GLY A 310 8.95 19.89 -11.92
C GLY A 310 10.11 19.23 -11.14
N GLU A 311 9.88 18.10 -10.49
CA GLU A 311 10.86 17.36 -9.70
C GLU A 311 10.64 15.84 -9.84
N PRO A 312 11.70 15.02 -9.69
CA PRO A 312 11.58 13.58 -9.74
C PRO A 312 10.74 13.05 -8.56
N ALA A 313 10.19 11.85 -8.71
CA ALA A 313 9.51 11.16 -7.63
C ALA A 313 10.49 10.86 -6.48
N VAL A 314 10.01 10.95 -5.24
CA VAL A 314 10.80 10.64 -4.04
C VAL A 314 11.06 9.14 -3.94
N THR A 315 10.05 8.33 -4.28
CA THR A 315 10.08 6.86 -4.23
C THR A 315 9.30 6.26 -5.40
N SER A 316 9.54 4.99 -5.72
CA SER A 316 8.74 4.25 -6.71
C SER A 316 7.30 4.00 -6.28
N TYR A 317 6.97 4.28 -5.03
CA TYR A 317 5.60 4.21 -4.51
C TYR A 317 4.61 5.13 -5.25
N ALA A 318 5.11 6.10 -6.03
CA ALA A 318 4.27 6.90 -6.94
C ALA A 318 3.47 6.01 -7.92
N LEU A 319 4.05 4.88 -8.35
CA LEU A 319 3.37 3.90 -9.22
C LEU A 319 2.13 3.30 -8.53
N THR A 320 2.26 2.92 -7.26
CA THR A 320 1.14 2.30 -6.53
C THR A 320 0.07 3.33 -6.18
N GLY A 321 0.44 4.59 -5.93
CA GLY A 321 -0.54 5.66 -5.75
C GLY A 321 -1.38 5.91 -7.00
N TYR A 322 -0.74 5.96 -8.17
CA TYR A 322 -1.43 6.05 -9.46
C TYR A 322 -2.36 4.85 -9.68
N ALA A 323 -1.83 3.63 -9.48
CA ALA A 323 -2.57 2.39 -9.61
C ALA A 323 -3.77 2.30 -8.64
N THR A 324 -3.64 2.86 -7.43
CA THR A 324 -4.73 2.91 -6.45
C THR A 324 -5.93 3.69 -6.99
N ILE A 325 -5.70 4.85 -7.57
CA ILE A 325 -6.78 5.66 -8.15
C ILE A 325 -7.39 4.98 -9.39
N GLN A 326 -6.56 4.33 -10.23
CA GLN A 326 -7.08 3.55 -11.36
C GLN A 326 -8.00 2.41 -10.89
N MET A 327 -7.61 1.67 -9.85
CA MET A 327 -8.41 0.58 -9.27
C MET A 327 -9.72 1.12 -8.66
N ILE A 328 -9.68 2.22 -7.90
CA ILE A 328 -10.85 2.87 -7.32
C ILE A 328 -11.81 3.32 -8.43
N ALA A 329 -11.30 3.98 -9.46
CA ALA A 329 -12.09 4.41 -10.62
C ALA A 329 -12.78 3.22 -11.30
N LYS A 330 -12.02 2.16 -11.56
CA LYS A 330 -12.55 0.93 -12.17
C LYS A 330 -13.62 0.26 -11.33
N ALA A 331 -13.46 0.24 -10.01
CA ALA A 331 -14.46 -0.29 -9.09
C ALA A 331 -15.75 0.53 -9.12
N ILE A 332 -15.65 1.86 -9.13
CA ILE A 332 -16.82 2.77 -9.24
C ILE A 332 -17.52 2.59 -10.58
N GLU A 333 -16.77 2.50 -11.69
CA GLU A 333 -17.32 2.21 -13.02
C GLU A 333 -18.07 0.88 -13.06
N THR A 334 -17.57 -0.14 -12.38
CA THR A 334 -18.17 -1.47 -12.33
C THR A 334 -19.41 -1.51 -11.42
N ALA A 335 -19.34 -0.84 -10.28
CA ALA A 335 -20.42 -0.84 -9.28
C ALA A 335 -21.52 0.20 -9.58
N HIS A 336 -21.25 1.22 -10.40
CA HIS A 336 -22.12 2.38 -10.64
C HIS A 336 -22.57 3.10 -9.35
N THR A 337 -21.75 3.02 -8.28
CA THR A 337 -22.04 3.64 -6.98
C THR A 337 -20.73 3.84 -6.20
N THR A 338 -20.80 4.62 -5.11
CA THR A 338 -19.75 4.74 -4.11
C THR A 338 -20.10 4.04 -2.80
N ASP A 339 -21.14 3.20 -2.77
CA ASP A 339 -21.44 2.34 -1.61
C ASP A 339 -20.29 1.38 -1.33
N GLY A 340 -19.84 1.32 -0.08
CA GLY A 340 -18.64 0.57 0.27
C GLY A 340 -18.75 -0.94 0.04
N ALA A 341 -19.91 -1.54 0.29
CA ALA A 341 -20.10 -2.97 0.08
C ALA A 341 -20.15 -3.31 -1.43
N ALA A 342 -20.77 -2.46 -2.23
CA ALA A 342 -20.81 -2.60 -3.69
C ALA A 342 -19.42 -2.40 -4.30
N LEU A 343 -18.65 -1.40 -3.82
CA LEU A 343 -17.26 -1.20 -4.25
C LEU A 343 -16.37 -2.38 -3.87
N ALA A 344 -16.48 -2.91 -2.65
CA ALA A 344 -15.71 -4.08 -2.23
C ALA A 344 -16.00 -5.28 -3.14
N LYS A 345 -17.28 -5.55 -3.42
CA LYS A 345 -17.67 -6.62 -4.36
C LYS A 345 -17.11 -6.39 -5.77
N ALA A 346 -17.08 -5.15 -6.24
CA ALA A 346 -16.51 -4.80 -7.54
C ALA A 346 -14.98 -5.01 -7.55
N ILE A 347 -14.26 -4.59 -6.49
CA ILE A 347 -12.81 -4.81 -6.36
C ILE A 347 -12.48 -6.30 -6.34
N ASP A 348 -13.19 -7.09 -5.52
CA ASP A 348 -13.00 -8.54 -5.43
C ASP A 348 -13.26 -9.25 -6.78
N GLY A 349 -14.17 -8.70 -7.57
CA GLY A 349 -14.55 -9.23 -8.89
C GLY A 349 -13.64 -8.81 -10.05
N LEU A 350 -12.64 -7.92 -9.84
CA LEU A 350 -11.74 -7.48 -10.92
C LEU A 350 -10.83 -8.62 -11.43
N GLY A 351 -10.61 -9.66 -10.63
CA GLY A 351 -9.69 -10.74 -10.97
C GLY A 351 -8.25 -10.23 -11.03
N SER A 352 -7.48 -10.70 -12.01
CA SER A 352 -6.15 -10.12 -12.29
C SER A 352 -6.33 -8.82 -13.08
N TYR A 353 -6.04 -7.69 -12.45
CA TYR A 353 -6.14 -6.36 -13.03
C TYR A 353 -4.74 -5.77 -13.23
N GLU A 354 -4.38 -5.47 -14.48
CA GLU A 354 -3.08 -4.90 -14.81
C GLU A 354 -3.04 -3.42 -14.43
N THR A 355 -1.99 -3.03 -13.73
CA THR A 355 -1.71 -1.64 -13.34
C THR A 355 -0.30 -1.25 -13.71
N ILE A 356 0.02 0.05 -13.69
CA ILE A 356 1.39 0.55 -13.90
C ILE A 356 2.38 -0.02 -12.87
N ALA A 357 1.92 -0.40 -11.68
CA ALA A 357 2.75 -1.04 -10.66
C ALA A 357 2.86 -2.57 -10.85
N GLY A 358 2.24 -3.12 -11.88
CA GLY A 358 2.10 -4.56 -12.16
C GLY A 358 0.73 -5.10 -11.78
N PRO A 359 0.49 -6.41 -11.97
CA PRO A 359 -0.81 -7.02 -11.73
C PRO A 359 -1.22 -6.94 -10.26
N VAL A 360 -2.51 -6.76 -10.04
CA VAL A 360 -3.17 -6.87 -8.72
C VAL A 360 -4.35 -7.80 -8.83
N GLY A 361 -4.66 -8.50 -7.75
CA GLY A 361 -5.83 -9.38 -7.68
C GLY A 361 -6.30 -9.48 -6.25
N PHE A 362 -7.61 -9.35 -6.07
CA PHE A 362 -8.27 -9.44 -4.78
C PHE A 362 -9.38 -10.49 -4.83
N SER A 363 -9.84 -10.90 -3.67
CA SER A 363 -10.97 -11.81 -3.51
C SER A 363 -11.64 -11.53 -2.16
N ALA A 364 -12.83 -12.06 -1.92
CA ALA A 364 -13.54 -11.90 -0.66
C ALA A 364 -12.75 -12.32 0.61
N THR A 365 -11.62 -12.99 0.46
CA THR A 365 -10.78 -13.48 1.57
C THR A 365 -9.35 -12.96 1.54
N GLN A 366 -8.96 -12.19 0.53
CA GLN A 366 -7.60 -11.67 0.34
C GLN A 366 -7.64 -10.27 -0.25
N HIS A 367 -7.26 -9.29 0.53
CA HIS A 367 -7.30 -7.87 0.20
C HIS A 367 -5.92 -7.19 0.13
N ILE A 368 -4.85 -7.98 0.00
CA ILE A 368 -3.49 -7.48 -0.23
C ILE A 368 -2.86 -8.23 -1.40
N VAL A 369 -2.05 -7.55 -2.21
CA VAL A 369 -1.36 -8.18 -3.34
C VAL A 369 -0.35 -9.20 -2.83
N THR A 370 -0.50 -10.46 -3.23
CA THR A 370 0.35 -11.56 -2.74
C THR A 370 1.67 -11.68 -3.48
N ASP A 371 1.70 -11.29 -4.75
CA ASP A 371 2.91 -11.33 -5.57
C ASP A 371 2.79 -10.34 -6.73
N ARG A 372 3.89 -9.71 -7.08
CA ARG A 372 4.07 -8.95 -8.31
C ARG A 372 5.56 -8.83 -8.64
N PRO A 373 5.92 -8.54 -9.90
CA PRO A 373 7.27 -8.21 -10.27
C PRO A 373 7.83 -7.03 -9.46
N ALA A 374 9.00 -7.24 -8.85
CA ALA A 374 9.76 -6.22 -8.15
C ALA A 374 11.12 -6.05 -8.81
N VAL A 375 11.59 -4.81 -8.90
CA VAL A 375 12.93 -4.50 -9.39
C VAL A 375 13.89 -4.49 -8.21
N ILE A 376 14.99 -5.23 -8.30
CA ILE A 376 16.08 -5.09 -7.34
C ILE A 376 16.94 -3.92 -7.80
N MET A 377 17.07 -2.93 -6.93
CA MET A 377 17.89 -1.75 -7.11
C MET A 377 19.26 -1.97 -6.46
N GLY A 378 20.31 -1.53 -7.11
CA GLY A 378 21.67 -1.56 -6.58
C GLY A 378 22.20 -0.14 -6.36
N VAL A 379 22.92 0.06 -5.26
CA VAL A 379 23.60 1.32 -4.94
C VAL A 379 25.11 1.09 -5.02
N ASP A 380 25.79 1.85 -5.87
CA ASP A 380 27.24 1.83 -6.01
C ASP A 380 27.79 3.24 -6.15
N GLY A 381 28.63 3.66 -5.21
CA GLY A 381 29.24 4.98 -5.18
C GLY A 381 28.21 6.13 -5.13
N GLY A 382 27.07 5.90 -4.48
CA GLY A 382 25.96 6.86 -4.41
C GLY A 382 25.06 6.91 -5.63
N ARG A 383 25.32 6.07 -6.66
CA ARG A 383 24.44 5.92 -7.82
C ARG A 383 23.49 4.74 -7.62
N ILE A 384 22.22 4.95 -7.90
CA ILE A 384 21.18 3.94 -7.86
C ILE A 384 20.81 3.50 -9.28
N SER A 385 20.71 2.19 -9.50
CA SER A 385 20.30 1.63 -10.80
C SER A 385 19.62 0.26 -10.63
N PRO A 386 18.73 -0.14 -11.57
CA PRO A 386 18.14 -1.46 -11.56
C PRO A 386 19.17 -2.53 -11.92
N VAL A 387 19.21 -3.64 -11.18
CA VAL A 387 20.17 -4.73 -11.41
C VAL A 387 19.50 -6.05 -11.76
N ALA A 388 18.25 -6.27 -11.37
CA ALA A 388 17.49 -7.48 -11.68
C ALA A 388 15.99 -7.25 -11.45
N MET A 389 15.16 -8.19 -11.91
CA MET A 389 13.74 -8.24 -11.61
C MET A 389 13.38 -9.64 -11.11
N TYR A 390 12.53 -9.71 -10.08
CA TYR A 390 12.06 -10.94 -9.46
C TYR A 390 10.54 -10.91 -9.23
N ALA A 391 9.91 -12.08 -9.25
CA ALA A 391 8.55 -12.31 -8.79
C ALA A 391 8.44 -13.72 -8.20
N GLY A 392 7.72 -13.88 -7.09
CA GLY A 392 7.54 -15.17 -6.42
C GLY A 392 8.86 -15.86 -6.06
N GLY A 393 9.89 -15.11 -5.68
CA GLY A 393 11.21 -15.63 -5.39
C GLY A 393 11.94 -16.18 -6.62
N ARG A 394 11.60 -15.75 -7.84
CA ARG A 394 12.24 -16.19 -9.08
C ARG A 394 12.70 -15.00 -9.89
N LYS A 395 13.91 -15.10 -10.45
CA LYS A 395 14.41 -14.10 -11.38
C LYS A 395 13.59 -14.10 -12.65
N ILE A 396 13.08 -12.94 -13.02
CA ILE A 396 12.44 -12.73 -14.31
C ILE A 396 13.54 -12.40 -15.32
N VAL A 397 13.72 -13.28 -16.30
CA VAL A 397 14.63 -13.02 -17.43
C VAL A 397 13.87 -12.14 -18.42
N LYS A 398 14.48 -11.05 -18.88
CA LYS A 398 13.94 -10.31 -20.02
C LYS A 398 13.69 -11.30 -21.18
N GLY A 399 12.44 -11.36 -21.66
CA GLY A 399 12.12 -11.95 -22.95
C GLY A 399 12.66 -11.07 -24.06
#